data_eddd9a44eaef7df848e33902f494b758
#
_entry.id   eddd9a44eaef7df848e33902f494b758
#
_cell.length_a   1.000
_cell.length_b   1.000
_cell.length_c   1.000
_cell.angle_alpha   90.00
_cell.angle_beta   90.00
_cell.angle_gamma   90.00
#
_symmetry.space_group_name_H-M   'P 1'
#
loop_
_entity.id
_entity.type
_entity.pdbx_description
1 polymer ?
#
loop_
_entity_poly.entity_id
_entity_poly.type
_entity_poly.pdbx_seq_one_letter_code
_entity_poly.pdbx_strand_id
1 'polypeptide(L)'
;MELQQLVPELEIRDLIVSLHKKEILHKINLTVYKGEMISLLGPSGCGKSTLLKTVAGLLEAQEGDVCIEGSSVLNMPTEKRGAVIVFQDLRLFPNLSVEGNIEFSLKLKGISRLQREQRVRELLEIVKLPGMQKRKINELSGGQMQRVALARALAA
;
A
#
# COMPACT_ATOMS: atom_id res chain seq x y z
N MET A 1 0.00 -37.43 -0.09
CA MET A 1 -0.52 -36.11 -0.53
C MET A 1 0.16 -35.11 0.36
N GLU A 2 1.31 -34.58 -0.08
CA GLU A 2 2.05 -33.56 0.68
C GLU A 2 1.21 -32.30 0.73
N LEU A 3 0.89 -31.85 1.93
CA LEU A 3 0.37 -30.50 2.17
C LEU A 3 1.48 -29.53 1.74
N GLN A 4 1.37 -28.99 0.53
CA GLN A 4 2.14 -27.80 0.17
C GLN A 4 1.85 -26.77 1.24
N GLN A 5 2.79 -26.49 2.14
CA GLN A 5 2.69 -25.37 3.07
C GLN A 5 2.49 -24.12 2.24
N LEU A 6 1.29 -23.57 2.27
CA LEU A 6 0.97 -22.29 1.63
C LEU A 6 1.87 -21.24 2.29
N VAL A 7 2.79 -20.68 1.50
CA VAL A 7 3.63 -19.56 1.96
C VAL A 7 2.71 -18.36 2.19
N PRO A 8 2.70 -17.76 3.39
CA PRO A 8 1.92 -16.57 3.65
C PRO A 8 2.35 -15.40 2.74
N GLU A 9 1.39 -14.62 2.28
CA GLU A 9 1.65 -13.35 1.57
C GLU A 9 2.29 -12.33 2.50
N LEU A 10 1.81 -12.27 3.76
CA LEU A 10 2.38 -11.45 4.83
C LEU A 10 2.43 -12.27 6.11
N GLU A 11 3.57 -12.26 6.78
CA GLU A 11 3.71 -12.83 8.11
C GLU A 11 4.45 -11.83 9.02
N ILE A 12 3.90 -11.59 10.18
CA ILE A 12 4.46 -10.73 11.22
C ILE A 12 4.70 -11.59 12.45
N ARG A 13 5.91 -11.57 12.99
CA ARG A 13 6.34 -12.38 14.12
C ARG A 13 6.89 -11.51 15.24
N ASP A 14 6.26 -11.58 16.42
CA ASP A 14 6.67 -10.89 17.66
C ASP A 14 7.09 -9.43 17.46
N LEU A 15 6.38 -8.71 16.59
CA LEU A 15 6.75 -7.36 16.17
C LEU A 15 6.57 -6.36 17.31
N ILE A 16 7.66 -5.68 17.69
CA ILE A 16 7.69 -4.58 18.65
C ILE A 16 8.07 -3.30 17.93
N VAL A 17 7.26 -2.25 18.12
CA VAL A 17 7.53 -0.91 17.57
C VAL A 17 7.33 0.15 18.63
N SER A 18 8.34 1.01 18.81
CA SER A 18 8.29 2.15 19.72
C SER A 18 8.38 3.47 18.95
N LEU A 19 7.58 4.44 19.37
CA LEU A 19 7.65 5.83 18.88
C LEU A 19 7.89 6.75 20.06
N HIS A 20 8.89 7.63 19.96
CA HIS A 20 9.26 8.57 21.02
C HIS A 20 9.48 7.89 22.39
N LYS A 21 10.18 6.76 22.41
CA LYS A 21 10.47 5.94 23.60
C LYS A 21 9.22 5.27 24.24
N LYS A 22 8.08 5.33 23.58
CA LYS A 22 6.86 4.63 24.02
C LYS A 22 6.62 3.46 23.08
N GLU A 23 6.50 2.26 23.64
CA GLU A 23 6.12 1.06 22.92
C GLU A 23 4.65 1.19 22.47
N ILE A 24 4.42 1.01 21.18
CA ILE A 24 3.11 1.14 20.53
C ILE A 24 2.60 -0.23 20.08
N LEU A 25 3.49 -1.07 19.56
CA LEU A 25 3.16 -2.45 19.19
C LEU A 25 3.90 -3.40 20.13
N HIS A 26 3.16 -4.31 20.74
CA HIS A 26 3.64 -5.21 21.78
C HIS A 26 3.56 -6.66 21.27
N LYS A 27 4.64 -7.20 20.71
CA LYS A 27 4.76 -8.58 20.19
C LYS A 27 3.58 -8.97 19.28
N ILE A 28 3.33 -8.18 18.24
CA ILE A 28 2.24 -8.43 17.30
C ILE A 28 2.59 -9.63 16.43
N ASN A 29 1.65 -10.57 16.32
CA ASN A 29 1.72 -11.70 15.42
C ASN A 29 0.51 -11.67 14.48
N LEU A 30 0.74 -11.82 13.17
CA LEU A 30 -0.30 -11.81 12.15
C LEU A 30 0.17 -12.62 10.94
N THR A 31 -0.71 -13.45 10.41
CA THR A 31 -0.47 -14.19 9.17
C THR A 31 -1.61 -13.89 8.20
N VAL A 32 -1.26 -13.56 6.95
CA VAL A 32 -2.22 -13.27 5.87
C VAL A 32 -1.83 -14.09 4.65
N TYR A 33 -2.78 -14.81 4.09
CA TYR A 33 -2.58 -15.58 2.89
C TYR A 33 -3.06 -14.84 1.64
N LYS A 34 -2.61 -15.29 0.48
CA LYS A 34 -2.95 -14.69 -0.80
C LYS A 34 -4.47 -14.61 -1.01
N GLY A 35 -4.95 -13.41 -1.36
CA GLY A 35 -6.37 -13.15 -1.59
C GLY A 35 -7.18 -12.85 -0.34
N GLU A 36 -6.59 -12.91 0.85
CA GLU A 36 -7.29 -12.55 2.09
C GLU A 36 -7.40 -11.03 2.25
N MET A 37 -8.48 -10.61 2.90
CA MET A 37 -8.71 -9.23 3.34
C MET A 37 -8.75 -9.19 4.85
N ILE A 38 -7.84 -8.45 5.47
CA ILE A 38 -7.77 -8.27 6.92
C ILE A 38 -8.26 -6.87 7.30
N SER A 39 -9.18 -6.82 8.27
CA SER A 39 -9.65 -5.57 8.87
C SER A 39 -9.06 -5.40 10.26
N LEU A 40 -8.35 -4.27 10.48
CA LEU A 40 -7.81 -3.90 11.78
C LEU A 40 -8.81 -2.99 12.50
N LEU A 41 -9.42 -3.48 13.57
CA LEU A 41 -10.40 -2.75 14.39
C LEU A 41 -9.77 -2.34 15.73
N GLY A 42 -10.18 -1.19 16.24
CA GLY A 42 -9.74 -0.69 17.54
C GLY A 42 -9.82 0.83 17.65
N PRO A 43 -9.67 1.38 18.87
CA PRO A 43 -9.75 2.83 19.11
C PRO A 43 -8.66 3.62 18.37
N SER A 44 -8.83 4.93 18.30
CA SER A 44 -7.77 5.81 17.79
C SER A 44 -6.53 5.71 18.67
N GLY A 45 -5.35 5.65 18.05
CA GLY A 45 -4.07 5.57 18.77
C GLY A 45 -3.64 4.16 19.20
N CYS A 46 -4.40 3.09 18.94
CA CYS A 46 -4.03 1.70 19.34
C CYS A 46 -2.96 1.05 18.43
N GLY A 47 -2.31 1.79 17.53
CA GLY A 47 -1.18 1.26 16.75
C GLY A 47 -1.51 0.77 15.33
N LYS A 48 -2.77 0.80 14.85
CA LYS A 48 -3.13 0.33 13.49
C LYS A 48 -2.29 0.95 12.37
N SER A 49 -2.19 2.28 12.38
CA SER A 49 -1.38 3.00 11.38
C SER A 49 0.12 2.77 11.57
N THR A 50 0.57 2.50 12.80
CA THR A 50 1.96 2.14 13.10
C THR A 50 2.28 0.79 12.47
N LEU A 51 1.41 -0.21 12.65
CA LEU A 51 1.56 -1.53 12.04
C LEU A 51 1.66 -1.43 10.51
N LEU A 52 0.70 -0.78 9.87
CA LEU A 52 0.70 -0.60 8.41
C LEU A 52 1.95 0.11 7.90
N LYS A 53 2.40 1.16 8.59
CA LYS A 53 3.61 1.90 8.23
C LYS A 53 4.88 1.06 8.41
N THR A 54 4.94 0.21 9.44
CA THR A 54 6.09 -0.69 9.67
C THR A 54 6.16 -1.77 8.58
N VAL A 55 5.03 -2.38 8.23
CA VAL A 55 4.97 -3.34 7.10
C VAL A 55 5.44 -2.68 5.80
N ALA A 56 4.97 -1.46 5.52
CA ALA A 56 5.38 -0.71 4.33
C ALA A 56 6.82 -0.15 4.38
N GLY A 57 7.53 -0.29 5.50
CA GLY A 57 8.91 0.20 5.63
C GLY A 57 9.06 1.70 5.92
N LEU A 58 7.98 2.35 6.35
CA LEU A 58 7.98 3.77 6.73
C LEU A 58 8.31 3.99 8.20
N LEU A 59 8.35 2.93 9.00
CA LEU A 59 8.76 2.91 10.40
C LEU A 59 9.63 1.68 10.64
N GLU A 60 10.62 1.81 11.48
CA GLU A 60 11.51 0.73 11.89
C GLU A 60 10.90 -0.06 13.06
N ALA A 61 11.09 -1.37 13.06
CA ALA A 61 10.80 -2.24 14.19
C ALA A 61 12.03 -2.30 15.11
N GLN A 62 11.79 -2.44 16.42
CA GLN A 62 12.85 -2.70 17.39
C GLN A 62 13.14 -4.19 17.52
N GLU A 63 12.07 -5.02 17.49
CA GLU A 63 12.18 -6.47 17.59
C GLU A 63 11.15 -7.15 16.69
N GLY A 64 11.33 -8.44 16.47
CA GLY A 64 10.44 -9.25 15.66
C GLY A 64 10.83 -9.26 14.20
N ASP A 65 9.91 -9.73 13.34
CA ASP A 65 10.14 -9.79 11.90
C ASP A 65 8.85 -9.49 11.11
N VAL A 66 9.05 -9.02 9.87
CA VAL A 66 8.01 -8.87 8.86
C VAL A 66 8.47 -9.59 7.60
N CYS A 67 7.75 -10.64 7.21
CA CYS A 67 8.02 -11.39 5.99
C CYS A 67 6.91 -11.14 4.95
N ILE A 68 7.31 -10.89 3.70
CA ILE A 68 6.42 -10.83 2.55
C ILE A 68 6.83 -11.95 1.60
N GLU A 69 5.87 -12.78 1.17
CA GLU A 69 6.11 -13.97 0.35
C GLU A 69 7.24 -14.85 0.93
N GLY A 70 7.26 -15.03 2.26
CA GLY A 70 8.24 -15.84 2.98
C GLY A 70 9.62 -15.21 3.17
N SER A 71 9.88 -14.01 2.67
CA SER A 71 11.17 -13.31 2.78
C SER A 71 11.09 -12.15 3.75
N SER A 72 12.03 -12.04 4.72
CA SER A 72 12.10 -10.90 5.63
C SER A 72 12.37 -9.60 4.87
N VAL A 73 11.56 -8.56 5.18
CA VAL A 73 11.65 -7.25 4.53
C VAL A 73 12.12 -6.14 5.47
N LEU A 74 12.46 -6.43 6.72
CA LEU A 74 12.84 -5.38 7.69
C LEU A 74 14.04 -4.55 7.22
N ASN A 75 15.06 -5.18 6.67
CA ASN A 75 16.25 -4.52 6.14
C ASN A 75 16.12 -4.11 4.66
N MET A 76 14.93 -4.28 4.08
CA MET A 76 14.68 -3.94 2.70
C MET A 76 14.17 -2.51 2.59
N PRO A 77 14.69 -1.67 1.68
CA PRO A 77 14.18 -0.32 1.46
C PRO A 77 12.71 -0.37 1.00
N THR A 78 11.95 0.64 1.39
CA THR A 78 10.48 0.73 1.20
C THR A 78 10.05 0.41 -0.24
N GLU A 79 10.74 0.94 -1.23
CA GLU A 79 10.40 0.78 -2.66
C GLU A 79 10.62 -0.65 -3.18
N LYS A 80 11.31 -1.50 -2.43
CA LYS A 80 11.59 -2.90 -2.80
C LYS A 80 10.73 -3.91 -2.07
N ARG A 81 9.94 -3.49 -1.06
CA ARG A 81 9.12 -4.39 -0.24
C ARG A 81 7.91 -4.98 -0.95
N GLY A 82 7.48 -4.40 -2.07
CA GLY A 82 6.24 -4.80 -2.75
C GLY A 82 4.95 -4.40 -2.01
N ALA A 83 5.05 -3.76 -0.86
CA ALA A 83 3.92 -3.29 -0.08
C ALA A 83 3.52 -1.87 -0.49
N VAL A 84 2.23 -1.64 -0.74
CA VAL A 84 1.69 -0.33 -1.11
C VAL A 84 0.71 0.15 -0.05
N ILE A 85 0.85 1.40 0.40
CA ILE A 85 -0.03 2.01 1.38
C ILE A 85 -0.86 3.15 0.76
N VAL A 86 -2.16 3.14 1.02
CA VAL A 86 -3.05 4.28 0.74
C VAL A 86 -3.28 5.03 2.04
N PHE A 87 -2.85 6.29 2.09
CA PHE A 87 -2.99 7.14 3.26
C PHE A 87 -4.39 7.73 3.38
N GLN A 88 -4.81 8.04 4.59
CA GLN A 88 -6.10 8.68 4.86
C GLN A 88 -6.19 10.07 4.20
N ASP A 89 -5.10 10.82 4.15
CA ASP A 89 -4.96 12.12 3.48
C ASP A 89 -4.71 12.00 1.96
N LEU A 90 -4.85 10.77 1.41
CA LEU A 90 -4.74 10.37 0.00
C LEU A 90 -3.41 10.71 -0.68
N ARG A 91 -2.72 11.77 -0.28
CA ARG A 91 -1.42 12.24 -0.82
C ARG A 91 -1.35 12.24 -2.34
N LEU A 92 -2.43 12.68 -2.99
CA LEU A 92 -2.44 12.87 -4.43
C LEU A 92 -1.55 14.07 -4.80
N PHE A 93 -0.90 13.98 -5.94
CA PHE A 93 -0.09 15.09 -6.48
C PHE A 93 -1.02 16.15 -7.07
N PRO A 94 -1.16 17.34 -6.45
CA PRO A 94 -2.17 18.33 -6.84
C PRO A 94 -1.91 18.95 -8.22
N ASN A 95 -0.65 18.98 -8.63
CA ASN A 95 -0.21 19.55 -9.91
C ASN A 95 -0.32 18.56 -11.08
N LEU A 96 -0.63 17.29 -10.83
CA LEU A 96 -0.83 16.29 -11.85
C LEU A 96 -2.32 16.08 -12.12
N SER A 97 -2.63 15.63 -13.34
CA SER A 97 -3.96 15.13 -13.70
C SER A 97 -4.24 13.79 -12.99
N VAL A 98 -5.45 13.27 -13.12
CA VAL A 98 -5.82 11.91 -12.70
C VAL A 98 -4.88 10.87 -13.33
N GLU A 99 -4.70 10.93 -14.65
CA GLU A 99 -3.77 10.08 -15.38
C GLU A 99 -2.33 10.21 -14.83
N GLY A 100 -1.83 11.42 -14.65
CA GLY A 100 -0.50 11.70 -14.14
C GLY A 100 -0.27 11.12 -12.73
N ASN A 101 -1.29 11.14 -11.87
CA ASN A 101 -1.25 10.50 -10.55
C ASN A 101 -1.15 8.97 -10.66
N ILE A 102 -1.96 8.35 -11.52
CA ILE A 102 -2.01 6.89 -11.66
C ILE A 102 -0.74 6.36 -12.33
N GLU A 103 -0.28 7.00 -13.42
CA GLU A 103 0.88 6.52 -14.17
C GLU A 103 2.23 6.80 -13.50
N PHE A 104 2.26 7.57 -12.41
CA PHE A 104 3.51 8.05 -11.80
C PHE A 104 4.49 6.91 -11.49
N SER A 105 4.02 5.87 -10.82
CA SER A 105 4.84 4.68 -10.47
C SER A 105 5.28 3.91 -11.74
N LEU A 106 4.40 3.75 -12.71
CA LEU A 106 4.69 3.08 -13.96
C LEU A 106 5.78 3.82 -14.78
N LYS A 107 5.75 5.16 -14.73
CA LYS A 107 6.77 5.99 -15.37
C LYS A 107 8.15 5.79 -14.72
N LEU A 108 8.21 5.72 -13.38
CA LEU A 108 9.45 5.45 -12.67
C LEU A 108 10.01 4.05 -12.97
N LYS A 109 9.15 3.07 -13.22
CA LYS A 109 9.52 1.71 -13.64
C LYS A 109 9.94 1.62 -15.13
N GLY A 110 9.97 2.73 -15.85
CA GLY A 110 10.36 2.76 -17.27
C GLY A 110 9.33 2.17 -18.25
N ILE A 111 8.08 1.97 -17.82
CA ILE A 111 7.00 1.44 -18.66
C ILE A 111 6.74 2.39 -19.83
N SER A 112 6.59 1.85 -21.05
CA SER A 112 6.36 2.66 -22.26
C SER A 112 5.07 3.48 -22.16
N ARG A 113 5.01 4.61 -22.87
CA ARG A 113 3.85 5.51 -22.85
C ARG A 113 2.55 4.78 -23.21
N LEU A 114 2.57 3.98 -24.27
CA LEU A 114 1.39 3.26 -24.74
C LEU A 114 0.85 2.29 -23.69
N GLN A 115 1.74 1.54 -23.03
CA GLN A 115 1.37 0.61 -21.97
C GLN A 115 0.84 1.34 -20.73
N ARG A 116 1.40 2.50 -20.37
CA ARG A 116 0.89 3.32 -19.25
C ARG A 116 -0.52 3.83 -19.53
N GLU A 117 -0.75 4.41 -20.74
CA GLU A 117 -2.05 4.91 -21.16
C GLU A 117 -3.12 3.79 -21.15
N GLN A 118 -2.75 2.59 -21.59
CA GLN A 118 -3.64 1.42 -21.51
C GLN A 118 -3.93 1.05 -20.07
N ARG A 119 -2.90 0.93 -19.22
CA ARG A 119 -3.05 0.56 -17.81
C ARG A 119 -3.88 1.58 -17.03
N VAL A 120 -3.70 2.87 -17.28
CA VAL A 120 -4.53 3.93 -16.68
C VAL A 120 -6.00 3.78 -17.05
N ARG A 121 -6.32 3.49 -18.32
CA ARG A 121 -7.72 3.25 -18.74
C ARG A 121 -8.33 2.06 -18.00
N GLU A 122 -7.64 0.93 -17.95
CA GLU A 122 -8.08 -0.26 -17.21
C GLU A 122 -8.36 0.04 -15.73
N LEU A 123 -7.44 0.74 -15.07
CA LEU A 123 -7.57 1.09 -13.65
C LEU A 123 -8.72 2.07 -13.40
N LEU A 124 -8.95 3.02 -14.31
CA LEU A 124 -10.09 3.93 -14.20
C LEU A 124 -11.43 3.22 -14.39
N GLU A 125 -11.51 2.20 -15.24
CA GLU A 125 -12.70 1.34 -15.31
C GLU A 125 -12.93 0.57 -13.99
N ILE A 126 -11.88 -0.04 -13.44
CA ILE A 126 -11.95 -0.78 -12.16
C ILE A 126 -12.49 0.11 -11.04
N VAL A 127 -12.00 1.35 -10.93
CA VAL A 127 -12.45 2.28 -9.89
C VAL A 127 -13.70 3.09 -10.27
N LYS A 128 -14.36 2.76 -11.39
CA LYS A 128 -15.59 3.40 -11.89
C LYS A 128 -15.44 4.92 -12.10
N LEU A 129 -14.36 5.33 -12.75
CA LEU A 129 -14.06 6.71 -13.16
C LEU A 129 -13.66 6.80 -14.64
N PRO A 130 -14.36 6.15 -15.58
CA PRO A 130 -13.99 6.21 -17.00
C PRO A 130 -14.04 7.65 -17.54
N GLY A 131 -13.13 7.98 -18.45
CA GLY A 131 -13.11 9.28 -19.11
C GLY A 131 -12.52 10.44 -18.28
N MET A 132 -12.06 10.17 -17.04
CA MET A 132 -11.55 11.23 -16.15
C MET A 132 -10.04 11.48 -16.24
N GLN A 133 -9.33 10.89 -17.20
CA GLN A 133 -7.87 10.93 -17.32
C GLN A 133 -7.29 12.34 -17.23
N LYS A 134 -7.89 13.29 -17.93
CA LYS A 134 -7.41 14.68 -18.05
C LYS A 134 -7.85 15.62 -16.93
N ARG A 135 -8.76 15.19 -16.05
CA ARG A 135 -9.23 16.00 -14.93
C ARG A 135 -8.10 16.33 -13.97
N LYS A 136 -8.13 17.53 -13.42
CA LYS A 136 -7.24 17.94 -12.32
C LYS A 136 -7.80 17.43 -10.99
N ILE A 137 -6.95 17.25 -10.00
CA ILE A 137 -7.34 16.72 -8.68
C ILE A 137 -8.34 17.65 -7.97
N ASN A 138 -8.18 18.96 -8.11
CA ASN A 138 -9.08 19.96 -7.51
C ASN A 138 -10.49 20.02 -8.16
N GLU A 139 -10.70 19.34 -9.29
CA GLU A 139 -12.00 19.21 -9.94
C GLU A 139 -12.80 17.99 -9.46
N LEU A 140 -12.23 17.19 -8.55
CA LEU A 140 -12.79 15.94 -8.08
C LEU A 140 -13.49 16.09 -6.73
N SER A 141 -14.56 15.33 -6.53
CA SER A 141 -15.13 15.13 -5.20
C SER A 141 -14.21 14.28 -4.30
N GLY A 142 -14.38 14.35 -2.97
CA GLY A 142 -13.60 13.54 -2.03
C GLY A 142 -13.63 12.05 -2.34
N GLY A 143 -14.80 11.49 -2.67
CA GLY A 143 -14.93 10.09 -3.05
C GLY A 143 -14.26 9.75 -4.39
N GLN A 144 -14.22 10.70 -5.35
CA GLN A 144 -13.46 10.52 -6.59
C GLN A 144 -11.96 10.55 -6.32
N MET A 145 -11.48 11.45 -5.47
CA MET A 145 -10.07 11.49 -5.05
C MET A 145 -9.63 10.18 -4.37
N GLN A 146 -10.47 9.60 -3.50
CA GLN A 146 -10.19 8.29 -2.89
C GLN A 146 -10.03 7.20 -3.93
N ARG A 147 -10.91 7.14 -4.93
CA ARG A 147 -10.83 6.17 -6.02
C ARG A 147 -9.60 6.37 -6.91
N VAL A 148 -9.19 7.61 -7.15
CA VAL A 148 -7.92 7.90 -7.86
C VAL A 148 -6.71 7.44 -7.04
N ALA A 149 -6.71 7.66 -5.71
CA ALA A 149 -5.64 7.17 -4.83
C ALA A 149 -5.57 5.62 -4.83
N LEU A 150 -6.72 4.94 -4.85
CA LEU A 150 -6.77 3.49 -5.00
C LEU A 150 -6.23 3.03 -6.36
N ALA A 151 -6.63 3.68 -7.46
CA ALA A 151 -6.11 3.36 -8.80
C ALA A 151 -4.58 3.56 -8.88
N ARG A 152 -4.05 4.62 -8.26
CA ARG A 152 -2.60 4.87 -8.16
C ARG A 152 -1.89 3.75 -7.39
N ALA A 153 -2.48 3.27 -6.30
CA ALA A 153 -1.94 2.16 -5.53
C ALA A 153 -1.93 0.84 -6.35
N LEU A 154 -3.01 0.57 -7.10
CA LEU A 154 -3.10 -0.61 -7.97
C LEU A 154 -2.17 -0.55 -9.20
N ALA A 155 -1.62 0.61 -9.52
CA ALA A 155 -0.62 0.79 -10.57
C ALA A 155 0.81 0.54 -10.07
N ALA A 156 1.05 0.62 -8.76
CA ALA A 156 2.38 0.47 -8.18
C ALA A 156 2.83 -0.99 -8.16
#